data_bf860d7defa3131d2ab5c74007904a6c
#
_entry.id   bf860d7defa3131d2ab5c74007904a6c
#
_cell.length_a   1.000
_cell.length_b   1.000
_cell.length_c   1.000
_cell.angle_alpha   90.00
_cell.angle_beta   90.00
_cell.angle_gamma   90.00
#
_symmetry.space_group_name_H-M   'P 1'
#
loop_
_entity.id
_entity.type
_entity.pdbx_description
1 polymer ?
#
loop_
_entity_poly.entity_id
_entity_poly.type
_entity_poly.pdbx_seq_one_letter_code
_entity_poly.pdbx_strand_id
1 'polypeptide(L)'
;MTSVEPHRNPIDPVVGRTAPEWDAVIAGLPTVADPWPPSGPLVLVAPHPDDELLAAGATLAAASDAGTEVRVVAVTDGEMSHPHLDDAGRRQLVDRRLAETAAAYTAAGIVADRHRLSLPDGDTTDHADRLVEGLLSILEGAAACLAPWEADGHPDHDACGRAALEACAELGVPVFSFPVWSWNWDDPGNPAIPFDRAVRFPLSDRPDGAAWMARKRAGLATYTSQILVEDGHRPVLPASFVAHFTRSDEVFLRS
;
A
#
# COMPACT_ATOMS: atom_id res chain seq x y z
N MET A 1 36.79 -7.56 -13.59
CA MET A 1 35.68 -8.53 -13.61
C MET A 1 34.69 -8.03 -12.60
N THR A 2 33.71 -7.25 -13.05
CA THR A 2 32.59 -6.79 -12.23
C THR A 2 31.65 -7.98 -12.04
N SER A 3 31.56 -8.46 -10.80
CA SER A 3 30.57 -9.44 -10.41
C SER A 3 29.17 -8.80 -10.62
N VAL A 4 28.46 -9.27 -11.63
CA VAL A 4 27.03 -8.98 -11.77
C VAL A 4 26.37 -9.64 -10.56
N GLU A 5 25.87 -8.84 -9.60
CA GLU A 5 25.02 -9.36 -8.55
C GLU A 5 23.82 -10.06 -9.21
N PRO A 6 23.40 -11.24 -8.73
CA PRO A 6 22.22 -11.90 -9.26
C PRO A 6 21.04 -10.94 -9.13
N HIS A 7 20.28 -10.76 -10.22
CA HIS A 7 19.06 -9.94 -10.22
C HIS A 7 18.18 -10.41 -9.06
N ARG A 8 18.10 -9.59 -8.00
CA ARG A 8 17.17 -9.84 -6.90
C ARG A 8 15.76 -9.79 -7.48
N ASN A 9 14.95 -10.80 -7.19
CA ASN A 9 13.52 -10.73 -7.49
C ASN A 9 12.93 -9.62 -6.61
N PRO A 10 12.46 -8.50 -7.15
CA PRO A 10 11.99 -7.36 -6.35
C PRO A 10 10.79 -7.73 -5.46
N ILE A 11 10.07 -8.78 -5.79
CA ILE A 11 8.90 -9.27 -5.04
C ILE A 11 9.21 -10.48 -4.13
N ASP A 12 10.49 -10.75 -3.79
CA ASP A 12 10.83 -11.74 -2.76
C ASP A 12 10.88 -11.07 -1.38
N PRO A 13 9.88 -11.27 -0.51
CA PRO A 13 9.79 -10.60 0.78
C PRO A 13 10.77 -11.17 1.83
N VAL A 14 11.49 -12.25 1.52
CA VAL A 14 12.38 -12.95 2.46
C VAL A 14 13.81 -12.45 2.37
N VAL A 15 14.23 -12.07 1.17
CA VAL A 15 15.61 -11.64 0.90
C VAL A 15 15.61 -10.16 0.53
N GLY A 16 15.80 -9.30 1.53
CA GLY A 16 15.80 -7.86 1.27
C GLY A 16 16.36 -7.06 2.43
N ARG A 17 16.14 -5.76 2.37
CA ARG A 17 16.50 -4.80 3.42
C ARG A 17 15.61 -4.98 4.63
N THR A 18 16.14 -4.65 5.77
CA THR A 18 15.40 -4.62 7.04
C THR A 18 14.85 -3.22 7.31
N ALA A 19 13.77 -3.13 8.07
CA ALA A 19 13.19 -1.84 8.41
C ALA A 19 14.18 -0.85 9.06
N PRO A 20 15.05 -1.24 10.03
CA PRO A 20 16.02 -0.32 10.63
C PRO A 20 17.05 0.28 9.66
N GLU A 21 17.35 -0.37 8.54
CA GLU A 21 18.29 0.20 7.56
C GLU A 21 17.78 1.52 6.95
N TRP A 22 16.48 1.75 6.97
CA TRP A 22 15.82 2.94 6.43
C TRP A 22 15.60 4.06 7.47
N ASP A 23 15.78 3.79 8.76
CA ASP A 23 15.39 4.71 9.83
C ASP A 23 16.07 6.09 9.70
N ALA A 24 17.37 6.11 9.36
CA ALA A 24 18.11 7.36 9.21
C ALA A 24 17.63 8.19 8.01
N VAL A 25 17.29 7.54 6.91
CA VAL A 25 16.76 8.20 5.69
C VAL A 25 15.39 8.79 6.00
N ILE A 26 14.49 7.99 6.59
CA ILE A 26 13.11 8.43 6.88
C ILE A 26 13.11 9.56 7.92
N ALA A 27 13.92 9.48 8.96
CA ALA A 27 14.01 10.53 9.97
C ALA A 27 14.44 11.89 9.40
N GLY A 28 15.21 11.88 8.30
CA GLY A 28 15.64 13.09 7.59
C GLY A 28 14.59 13.71 6.66
N LEU A 29 13.47 13.03 6.40
CA LEU A 29 12.46 13.52 5.48
C LEU A 29 11.64 14.68 6.07
N PRO A 30 11.22 15.65 5.23
CA PRO A 30 10.27 16.67 5.63
C PRO A 30 8.93 16.01 6.01
N THR A 31 8.22 16.64 6.94
CA THR A 31 6.89 16.20 7.34
C THR A 31 5.84 16.62 6.30
N VAL A 32 4.73 15.87 6.23
CA VAL A 32 3.55 16.27 5.48
C VAL A 32 3.04 17.63 5.97
N ALA A 33 2.46 18.40 5.06
CA ALA A 33 1.81 19.65 5.41
C ALA A 33 0.54 19.41 6.26
N ASP A 34 0.25 20.32 7.19
CA ASP A 34 -1.02 20.28 7.91
C ASP A 34 -2.11 21.05 7.13
N PRO A 35 -3.36 20.56 7.12
CA PRO A 35 -3.82 19.31 7.74
C PRO A 35 -3.39 18.07 6.94
N TRP A 36 -3.07 16.99 7.65
CA TRP A 36 -2.90 15.69 7.05
C TRP A 36 -3.80 14.66 7.78
N PRO A 37 -4.60 13.86 7.08
CA PRO A 37 -4.76 13.88 5.61
C PRO A 37 -5.36 15.21 5.11
N PRO A 38 -5.26 15.53 3.80
CA PRO A 38 -5.86 16.74 3.22
C PRO A 38 -7.35 16.83 3.50
N SER A 39 -7.87 18.06 3.66
CA SER A 39 -9.30 18.29 3.84
C SER A 39 -10.06 18.02 2.54
N GLY A 40 -11.07 17.15 2.59
CA GLY A 40 -11.89 16.72 1.46
C GLY A 40 -11.72 15.22 1.16
N PRO A 41 -12.43 14.67 0.16
CA PRO A 41 -12.43 13.25 -0.12
C PRO A 41 -11.02 12.72 -0.44
N LEU A 42 -10.61 11.66 0.25
CA LEU A 42 -9.33 10.97 0.06
C LEU A 42 -9.57 9.67 -0.70
N VAL A 43 -8.89 9.48 -1.82
CA VAL A 43 -8.92 8.23 -2.56
C VAL A 43 -7.62 7.47 -2.33
N LEU A 44 -7.71 6.15 -2.10
CA LEU A 44 -6.54 5.27 -2.03
C LEU A 44 -6.69 4.13 -3.04
N VAL A 45 -5.67 3.90 -3.85
CA VAL A 45 -5.58 2.80 -4.80
C VAL A 45 -4.79 1.66 -4.17
N ALA A 46 -5.44 0.51 -3.95
CA ALA A 46 -4.83 -0.69 -3.38
C ALA A 46 -4.76 -1.77 -4.46
N PRO A 47 -3.58 -2.13 -4.95
CA PRO A 47 -3.39 -3.25 -5.88
C PRO A 47 -3.95 -4.55 -5.33
N HIS A 48 -3.62 -4.87 -4.08
CA HIS A 48 -4.05 -6.09 -3.40
C HIS A 48 -4.73 -5.75 -2.06
N PRO A 49 -5.58 -6.66 -1.52
CA PRO A 49 -6.15 -6.52 -0.19
C PRO A 49 -5.04 -6.63 0.87
N ASP A 50 -4.67 -5.55 1.51
CA ASP A 50 -3.68 -5.29 2.57
C ASP A 50 -2.80 -4.05 2.29
N ASP A 51 -2.55 -3.71 1.02
CA ASP A 51 -1.67 -2.58 0.65
C ASP A 51 -2.12 -1.25 1.27
N GLU A 52 -3.43 -1.01 1.36
CA GLU A 52 -3.98 0.19 1.97
C GLU A 52 -3.62 0.30 3.46
N LEU A 53 -3.58 -0.83 4.16
CA LEU A 53 -3.17 -0.85 5.56
C LEU A 53 -1.65 -0.82 5.70
N LEU A 54 -0.92 -1.54 4.86
CA LEU A 54 0.54 -1.51 4.84
C LEU A 54 1.02 -0.07 4.66
N ALA A 55 0.62 0.58 3.59
CA ALA A 55 1.14 1.88 3.23
C ALA A 55 0.59 3.03 4.08
N ALA A 56 -0.73 3.09 4.29
CA ALA A 56 -1.43 4.27 4.79
C ALA A 56 -2.43 4.00 5.91
N GLY A 57 -2.33 2.87 6.61
CA GLY A 57 -3.33 2.47 7.62
C GLY A 57 -3.53 3.47 8.75
N ALA A 58 -2.48 4.16 9.19
CA ALA A 58 -2.58 5.21 10.21
C ALA A 58 -3.17 6.51 9.63
N THR A 59 -2.81 6.87 8.39
CA THR A 59 -3.43 7.99 7.67
C THR A 59 -4.93 7.76 7.48
N LEU A 60 -5.35 6.55 7.08
CA LEU A 60 -6.77 6.20 6.92
C LEU A 60 -7.53 6.21 8.26
N ALA A 61 -6.89 5.76 9.34
CA ALA A 61 -7.46 5.85 10.68
C ALA A 61 -7.64 7.31 11.12
N ALA A 62 -6.64 8.17 10.87
CA ALA A 62 -6.72 9.60 11.14
C ALA A 62 -7.82 10.28 10.30
N ALA A 63 -7.94 9.94 9.02
CA ALA A 63 -8.99 10.43 8.13
C ALA A 63 -10.38 10.06 8.65
N SER A 64 -10.55 8.82 9.08
CA SER A 64 -11.82 8.32 9.63
C SER A 64 -12.20 9.05 10.93
N ASP A 65 -11.23 9.29 11.84
CA ASP A 65 -11.47 10.05 13.07
C ASP A 65 -11.81 11.51 12.79
N ALA A 66 -11.27 12.08 11.72
CA ALA A 66 -11.60 13.45 11.26
C ALA A 66 -12.94 13.54 10.51
N GLY A 67 -13.60 12.41 10.23
CA GLY A 67 -14.82 12.37 9.41
C GLY A 67 -14.57 12.67 7.93
N THR A 68 -13.34 12.51 7.45
CA THR A 68 -12.99 12.65 6.04
C THR A 68 -13.61 11.50 5.23
N GLU A 69 -14.23 11.83 4.11
CA GLU A 69 -14.69 10.82 3.16
C GLU A 69 -13.49 10.07 2.60
N VAL A 70 -13.47 8.75 2.74
CA VAL A 70 -12.42 7.88 2.22
C VAL A 70 -13.02 6.92 1.20
N ARG A 71 -12.42 6.86 0.01
CA ARG A 71 -12.74 5.88 -1.03
C ARG A 71 -11.51 5.01 -1.25
N VAL A 72 -11.69 3.68 -1.21
CA VAL A 72 -10.60 2.74 -1.50
C VAL A 72 -10.92 1.99 -2.78
N VAL A 73 -10.03 2.11 -3.76
CA VAL A 73 -10.10 1.36 -5.01
C VAL A 73 -9.34 0.07 -4.82
N ALA A 74 -10.05 -1.04 -4.64
CA ALA A 74 -9.47 -2.38 -4.57
C ALA A 74 -9.35 -2.95 -5.98
N VAL A 75 -8.13 -2.99 -6.50
CA VAL A 75 -7.88 -3.28 -7.91
C VAL A 75 -8.03 -4.76 -8.20
N THR A 76 -7.33 -5.63 -7.47
CA THR A 76 -7.45 -7.09 -7.56
C THR A 76 -8.02 -7.68 -6.28
N ASP A 77 -8.34 -8.96 -6.29
CA ASP A 77 -8.75 -9.70 -5.10
C ASP A 77 -7.57 -10.48 -4.47
N GLY A 78 -6.38 -10.42 -5.08
CA GLY A 78 -5.17 -11.05 -4.58
C GLY A 78 -5.16 -12.58 -4.69
N GLU A 79 -5.88 -13.14 -5.67
CA GLU A 79 -6.11 -14.58 -5.83
C GLU A 79 -4.86 -15.36 -6.24
N MET A 80 -3.81 -14.69 -6.73
CA MET A 80 -2.56 -15.33 -7.15
C MET A 80 -1.51 -15.38 -6.04
N SER A 81 -1.78 -14.81 -4.86
CA SER A 81 -0.82 -14.81 -3.74
C SER A 81 -0.40 -16.22 -3.27
N HIS A 82 -1.19 -17.24 -3.58
CA HIS A 82 -0.93 -18.65 -3.26
C HIS A 82 -0.85 -19.49 -4.54
N PRO A 83 0.31 -19.52 -5.21
CA PRO A 83 0.44 -20.12 -6.55
C PRO A 83 0.18 -21.64 -6.58
N HIS A 84 0.19 -22.31 -5.43
CA HIS A 84 -0.08 -23.75 -5.32
C HIS A 84 -1.58 -24.09 -5.31
N LEU A 85 -2.48 -23.10 -5.18
CA LEU A 85 -3.92 -23.33 -5.17
C LEU A 85 -4.46 -23.56 -6.59
N ASP A 86 -5.42 -24.48 -6.69
CA ASP A 86 -6.25 -24.63 -7.88
C ASP A 86 -7.35 -23.55 -7.94
N ASP A 87 -8.16 -23.55 -9.00
CA ASP A 87 -9.20 -22.55 -9.19
C ASP A 87 -10.26 -22.55 -8.07
N ALA A 88 -10.53 -23.68 -7.44
CA ALA A 88 -11.47 -23.75 -6.33
C ALA A 88 -10.85 -23.14 -5.07
N GLY A 89 -9.58 -23.44 -4.80
CA GLY A 89 -8.82 -22.85 -3.72
C GLY A 89 -8.64 -21.35 -3.86
N ARG A 90 -8.39 -20.85 -5.09
CA ARG A 90 -8.30 -19.41 -5.35
C ARG A 90 -9.62 -18.68 -5.08
N ARG A 91 -10.77 -19.25 -5.46
CA ARG A 91 -12.07 -18.66 -5.10
C ARG A 91 -12.30 -18.60 -3.60
N GLN A 92 -11.93 -19.64 -2.86
CA GLN A 92 -12.01 -19.64 -1.40
C GLN A 92 -11.05 -18.61 -0.78
N LEU A 93 -9.86 -18.44 -1.36
CA LEU A 93 -8.92 -17.41 -0.94
C LEU A 93 -9.49 -16.00 -1.13
N VAL A 94 -10.14 -15.72 -2.25
CA VAL A 94 -10.83 -14.44 -2.49
C VAL A 94 -11.87 -14.17 -1.40
N ASP A 95 -12.76 -15.13 -1.13
CA ASP A 95 -13.78 -14.97 -0.08
C ASP A 95 -13.15 -14.72 1.29
N ARG A 96 -12.06 -15.42 1.60
CA ARG A 96 -11.29 -15.23 2.83
C ARG A 96 -10.67 -13.85 2.90
N ARG A 97 -9.97 -13.38 1.84
CA ARG A 97 -9.33 -12.07 1.81
C ARG A 97 -10.34 -10.92 1.92
N LEU A 98 -11.51 -11.07 1.33
CA LEU A 98 -12.60 -10.11 1.52
C LEU A 98 -13.06 -10.03 2.99
N ALA A 99 -13.19 -11.17 3.65
CA ALA A 99 -13.54 -11.20 5.08
C ALA A 99 -12.41 -10.63 5.97
N GLU A 100 -11.15 -10.94 5.65
CA GLU A 100 -9.98 -10.39 6.34
C GLU A 100 -9.91 -8.87 6.19
N THR A 101 -10.15 -8.31 4.98
CA THR A 101 -10.21 -6.87 4.75
C THR A 101 -11.32 -6.20 5.58
N ALA A 102 -12.52 -6.78 5.62
CA ALA A 102 -13.61 -6.24 6.44
C ALA A 102 -13.26 -6.25 7.95
N ALA A 103 -12.62 -7.32 8.42
CA ALA A 103 -12.14 -7.42 9.79
C ALA A 103 -11.01 -6.40 10.05
N ALA A 104 -10.11 -6.20 9.08
CA ALA A 104 -9.01 -5.24 9.16
C ALA A 104 -9.51 -3.81 9.30
N TYR A 105 -10.49 -3.40 8.51
CA TYR A 105 -11.10 -2.08 8.60
C TYR A 105 -11.78 -1.87 9.95
N THR A 106 -12.50 -2.88 10.43
CA THR A 106 -13.12 -2.84 11.76
C THR A 106 -12.07 -2.68 12.86
N ALA A 107 -10.99 -3.48 12.84
CA ALA A 107 -9.93 -3.44 13.84
C ALA A 107 -9.12 -2.13 13.78
N ALA A 108 -8.90 -1.59 12.57
CA ALA A 108 -8.23 -0.31 12.37
C ALA A 108 -9.14 0.89 12.58
N GLY A 109 -10.47 0.71 12.72
CA GLY A 109 -11.45 1.78 12.82
C GLY A 109 -11.49 2.65 11.55
N ILE A 110 -11.26 2.02 10.39
CA ILE A 110 -11.31 2.68 9.09
C ILE A 110 -12.75 2.65 8.59
N VAL A 111 -13.26 3.83 8.23
CA VAL A 111 -14.55 4.01 7.57
C VAL A 111 -14.26 4.45 6.14
N ALA A 112 -14.50 3.57 5.18
CA ALA A 112 -14.23 3.85 3.77
C ALA A 112 -15.29 3.21 2.86
N ASP A 113 -15.59 3.88 1.73
CA ASP A 113 -16.32 3.28 0.63
C ASP A 113 -15.31 2.49 -0.24
N ARG A 114 -15.52 1.18 -0.35
CA ARG A 114 -14.60 0.28 -1.03
C ARG A 114 -15.13 -0.13 -2.40
N HIS A 115 -14.49 0.36 -3.45
CA HIS A 115 -14.80 0.10 -4.85
C HIS A 115 -13.92 -1.04 -5.37
N ARG A 116 -14.51 -2.21 -5.63
CA ARG A 116 -13.78 -3.36 -6.19
C ARG A 116 -13.83 -3.32 -7.72
N LEU A 117 -12.65 -3.30 -8.36
CA LEU A 117 -12.53 -3.41 -9.81
C LEU A 117 -12.45 -4.87 -10.27
N SER A 118 -12.00 -5.77 -9.38
CA SER A 118 -11.82 -7.20 -9.64
C SER A 118 -11.06 -7.46 -10.96
N LEU A 119 -9.97 -6.72 -11.17
CA LEU A 119 -9.03 -7.02 -12.25
C LEU A 119 -8.23 -8.27 -11.88
N PRO A 120 -7.78 -9.07 -12.85
CA PRO A 120 -6.97 -10.26 -12.57
C PRO A 120 -5.68 -9.89 -11.84
N ASP A 121 -5.39 -10.59 -10.74
CA ASP A 121 -4.16 -10.47 -9.97
C ASP A 121 -2.96 -10.95 -10.80
N GLY A 122 -1.89 -10.14 -10.88
CA GLY A 122 -0.72 -10.38 -11.69
C GLY A 122 -0.79 -9.86 -13.13
N ASP A 123 -1.98 -9.49 -13.63
CA ASP A 123 -2.21 -9.08 -15.02
C ASP A 123 -2.76 -7.65 -15.17
N THR A 124 -2.64 -6.80 -14.14
CA THR A 124 -3.20 -5.43 -14.18
C THR A 124 -2.62 -4.58 -15.29
N THR A 125 -1.38 -4.85 -15.70
CA THR A 125 -0.73 -4.17 -16.83
C THR A 125 -1.50 -4.36 -18.14
N ASP A 126 -2.04 -5.55 -18.38
CA ASP A 126 -2.83 -5.86 -19.59
C ASP A 126 -4.24 -5.25 -19.55
N HIS A 127 -4.62 -4.69 -18.40
CA HIS A 127 -5.91 -4.05 -18.16
C HIS A 127 -5.80 -2.55 -17.84
N ALA A 128 -4.70 -1.89 -18.26
CA ALA A 128 -4.42 -0.49 -17.92
C ALA A 128 -5.55 0.46 -18.29
N ASP A 129 -6.16 0.34 -19.47
CA ASP A 129 -7.27 1.21 -19.90
C ASP A 129 -8.48 1.09 -18.96
N ARG A 130 -8.85 -0.15 -18.57
CA ARG A 130 -9.95 -0.40 -17.64
C ARG A 130 -9.65 0.13 -16.24
N LEU A 131 -8.37 0.09 -15.84
CA LEU A 131 -7.93 0.62 -14.56
C LEU A 131 -8.05 2.15 -14.55
N VAL A 132 -7.56 2.84 -15.58
CA VAL A 132 -7.70 4.31 -15.71
C VAL A 132 -9.17 4.72 -15.74
N GLU A 133 -10.00 4.06 -16.57
CA GLU A 133 -11.44 4.35 -16.65
C GLU A 133 -12.13 4.17 -15.28
N GLY A 134 -11.83 3.08 -14.56
CA GLY A 134 -12.36 2.85 -13.21
C GLY A 134 -11.93 3.92 -12.22
N LEU A 135 -10.67 4.36 -12.29
CA LEU A 135 -10.13 5.39 -11.41
C LEU A 135 -10.77 6.75 -11.65
N LEU A 136 -10.97 7.17 -12.90
CA LEU A 136 -11.53 8.48 -13.25
C LEU A 136 -12.87 8.72 -12.53
N SER A 137 -13.76 7.74 -12.54
CA SER A 137 -15.09 7.88 -11.92
C SER A 137 -15.03 7.99 -10.38
N ILE A 138 -14.03 7.34 -9.74
CA ILE A 138 -13.90 7.31 -8.27
C ILE A 138 -13.11 8.51 -7.76
N LEU A 139 -12.21 9.05 -8.58
CA LEU A 139 -11.37 10.21 -8.27
C LEU A 139 -12.12 11.55 -8.42
N GLU A 140 -13.31 11.57 -9.05
CA GLU A 140 -14.06 12.81 -9.23
C GLU A 140 -14.30 13.51 -7.90
N GLY A 141 -13.86 14.78 -7.81
CA GLY A 141 -13.96 15.60 -6.61
C GLY A 141 -13.03 15.22 -5.46
N ALA A 142 -12.08 14.31 -5.66
CA ALA A 142 -11.09 13.96 -4.66
C ALA A 142 -10.15 15.13 -4.35
N ALA A 143 -9.81 15.31 -3.07
CA ALA A 143 -8.83 16.29 -2.62
C ALA A 143 -7.39 15.78 -2.76
N ALA A 144 -7.20 14.46 -2.69
CA ALA A 144 -5.93 13.79 -2.93
C ALA A 144 -6.14 12.31 -3.27
N CYS A 145 -5.15 11.75 -3.97
CA CYS A 145 -5.03 10.32 -4.23
C CYS A 145 -3.77 9.76 -3.58
N LEU A 146 -3.90 8.66 -2.85
CA LEU A 146 -2.79 7.83 -2.41
C LEU A 146 -2.71 6.63 -3.36
N ALA A 147 -1.55 6.35 -3.95
CA ALA A 147 -1.37 5.25 -4.89
C ALA A 147 0.01 4.61 -4.71
N PRO A 148 0.23 3.37 -5.16
CA PRO A 148 1.57 2.80 -5.17
C PRO A 148 2.54 3.65 -5.99
N TRP A 149 3.82 3.59 -5.65
CA TRP A 149 4.85 4.18 -6.49
C TRP A 149 4.94 3.43 -7.83
N GLU A 150 5.01 4.19 -8.93
CA GLU A 150 4.99 3.68 -10.31
C GLU A 150 6.21 2.83 -10.72
N ALA A 151 7.20 2.71 -9.82
CA ALA A 151 8.40 1.89 -9.97
C ALA A 151 8.70 1.08 -8.70
N ASP A 152 7.65 0.62 -8.01
CA ASP A 152 7.74 -0.14 -6.75
C ASP A 152 8.33 -1.55 -6.95
N GLY A 153 8.34 -2.05 -8.19
CA GLY A 153 8.95 -3.32 -8.58
C GLY A 153 7.98 -4.51 -8.59
N HIS A 154 6.74 -4.34 -8.15
CA HIS A 154 5.67 -5.31 -8.38
C HIS A 154 4.85 -4.87 -9.60
N PRO A 155 4.62 -5.74 -10.61
CA PRO A 155 3.92 -5.34 -11.85
C PRO A 155 2.57 -4.65 -11.62
N ASP A 156 1.76 -5.16 -10.69
CA ASP A 156 0.45 -4.58 -10.37
C ASP A 156 0.59 -3.22 -9.67
N HIS A 157 1.58 -3.04 -8.77
CA HIS A 157 1.85 -1.75 -8.13
C HIS A 157 2.27 -0.72 -9.16
N ASP A 158 3.22 -1.10 -10.04
CA ASP A 158 3.72 -0.23 -11.09
C ASP A 158 2.58 0.19 -12.06
N ALA A 159 1.69 -0.74 -12.41
CA ALA A 159 0.52 -0.46 -13.25
C ALA A 159 -0.47 0.47 -12.54
N CYS A 160 -0.79 0.19 -11.27
CA CYS A 160 -1.69 1.00 -10.46
C CYS A 160 -1.13 2.42 -10.24
N GLY A 161 0.18 2.54 -9.97
CA GLY A 161 0.84 3.83 -9.82
C GLY A 161 0.76 4.67 -11.09
N ARG A 162 1.07 4.09 -12.25
CA ARG A 162 0.97 4.78 -13.55
C ARG A 162 -0.45 5.20 -13.87
N ALA A 163 -1.42 4.30 -13.70
CA ALA A 163 -2.82 4.62 -13.95
C ALA A 163 -3.37 5.71 -13.03
N ALA A 164 -2.96 5.70 -11.76
CA ALA A 164 -3.33 6.76 -10.81
C ALA A 164 -2.74 8.12 -11.20
N LEU A 165 -1.47 8.16 -11.62
CA LEU A 165 -0.84 9.39 -12.10
C LEU A 165 -1.55 9.94 -13.35
N GLU A 166 -1.91 9.07 -14.30
CA GLU A 166 -2.64 9.46 -15.52
C GLU A 166 -4.03 10.00 -15.20
N ALA A 167 -4.86 9.25 -14.47
CA ALA A 167 -6.21 9.66 -14.12
C ALA A 167 -6.24 10.93 -13.26
N CYS A 168 -5.32 11.04 -12.30
CA CYS A 168 -5.22 12.23 -11.46
C CYS A 168 -4.75 13.46 -12.23
N ALA A 169 -3.84 13.31 -13.21
CA ALA A 169 -3.41 14.41 -14.07
C ALA A 169 -4.56 14.98 -14.90
N GLU A 170 -5.46 14.10 -15.40
CA GLU A 170 -6.65 14.52 -16.14
C GLU A 170 -7.61 15.33 -15.26
N LEU A 171 -7.77 14.95 -14.01
CA LEU A 171 -8.72 15.58 -13.07
C LEU A 171 -8.09 16.70 -12.22
N GLY A 172 -6.78 16.91 -12.30
CA GLY A 172 -6.06 17.88 -11.47
C GLY A 172 -6.00 17.50 -10.00
N VAL A 173 -6.05 16.20 -9.66
CA VAL A 173 -5.97 15.68 -8.30
C VAL A 173 -4.51 15.46 -7.92
N PRO A 174 -4.02 15.98 -6.76
CA PRO A 174 -2.66 15.71 -6.31
C PRO A 174 -2.48 14.24 -5.91
N VAL A 175 -1.34 13.64 -6.32
CA VAL A 175 -0.99 12.26 -5.98
C VAL A 175 0.10 12.24 -4.91
N PHE A 176 -0.06 11.36 -3.96
CA PHE A 176 0.94 10.98 -2.98
C PHE A 176 1.21 9.48 -3.14
N SER A 177 2.30 9.15 -3.81
CA SER A 177 2.65 7.74 -4.04
C SER A 177 3.31 7.14 -2.80
N PHE A 178 3.09 5.85 -2.57
CA PHE A 178 3.68 5.13 -1.45
C PHE A 178 4.51 3.93 -1.93
N PRO A 179 5.73 3.74 -1.37
CA PRO A 179 6.52 2.55 -1.59
C PRO A 179 5.98 1.37 -0.77
N VAL A 180 5.96 0.18 -1.36
CA VAL A 180 5.66 -1.08 -0.66
C VAL A 180 6.81 -2.07 -0.84
N TRP A 181 6.99 -2.59 -2.03
CA TRP A 181 8.04 -3.59 -2.31
C TRP A 181 9.43 -2.98 -2.37
N SER A 182 9.53 -1.73 -2.77
CA SER A 182 10.80 -1.01 -2.85
C SER A 182 11.51 -0.86 -1.49
N TRP A 183 10.81 -0.85 -0.38
CA TRP A 183 11.44 -0.93 0.94
C TRP A 183 12.30 -2.18 1.12
N ASN A 184 11.96 -3.27 0.43
CA ASN A 184 12.64 -4.54 0.55
C ASN A 184 13.83 -4.68 -0.41
N TRP A 185 13.72 -4.22 -1.65
CA TRP A 185 14.73 -4.45 -2.67
C TRP A 185 15.68 -3.27 -2.90
N ASP A 186 15.28 -2.03 -2.59
CA ASP A 186 16.06 -0.82 -2.86
C ASP A 186 17.21 -0.63 -1.86
N ASP A 187 18.17 0.24 -2.17
CA ASP A 187 19.37 0.47 -1.35
C ASP A 187 19.30 1.82 -0.64
N PRO A 188 19.17 1.87 0.70
CA PRO A 188 19.13 3.13 1.42
C PRO A 188 20.40 3.99 1.25
N GLY A 189 21.53 3.39 0.83
CA GLY A 189 22.77 4.10 0.53
C GLY A 189 22.80 4.77 -0.85
N ASN A 190 21.96 4.29 -1.79
CA ASN A 190 21.82 4.85 -3.14
C ASN A 190 20.41 4.54 -3.66
N PRO A 191 19.37 5.16 -3.10
CA PRO A 191 17.99 4.76 -3.35
C PRO A 191 17.52 5.13 -4.75
N ALA A 192 16.74 4.22 -5.35
CA ALA A 192 15.93 4.51 -6.53
C ALA A 192 14.64 5.25 -6.16
N ILE A 193 14.14 5.04 -4.94
CA ILE A 193 13.03 5.83 -4.39
C ILE A 193 13.40 7.31 -4.42
N PRO A 194 12.58 8.20 -5.04
CA PRO A 194 12.91 9.62 -5.18
C PRO A 194 12.68 10.39 -3.87
N PHE A 195 13.58 10.24 -2.91
CA PHE A 195 13.47 10.87 -1.59
C PHE A 195 13.53 12.39 -1.60
N ASP A 196 13.95 13.01 -2.68
CA ASP A 196 13.85 14.46 -2.89
C ASP A 196 12.40 14.96 -2.95
N ARG A 197 11.45 14.09 -3.30
CA ARG A 197 10.00 14.35 -3.30
C ARG A 197 9.28 13.73 -2.09
N ALA A 198 9.99 12.99 -1.25
CA ALA A 198 9.37 12.27 -0.14
C ALA A 198 9.00 13.18 1.02
N VAL A 199 7.90 12.82 1.67
CA VAL A 199 7.43 13.39 2.94
C VAL A 199 7.03 12.26 3.87
N ARG A 200 7.13 12.51 5.18
CA ARG A 200 6.67 11.55 6.19
C ARG A 200 5.50 12.08 6.99
N PHE A 201 4.61 11.20 7.37
CA PHE A 201 3.57 11.44 8.36
C PHE A 201 4.06 10.91 9.71
N PRO A 202 4.60 11.80 10.60
CA PRO A 202 5.21 11.38 11.86
C PRO A 202 4.11 11.13 12.90
N LEU A 203 3.86 9.87 13.19
CA LEU A 203 2.85 9.48 14.17
C LEU A 203 3.29 9.82 15.61
N SER A 204 4.60 9.78 15.89
CA SER A 204 5.15 10.17 17.19
C SER A 204 4.85 11.62 17.58
N ASP A 205 4.66 12.49 16.59
CA ASP A 205 4.46 13.93 16.79
C ASP A 205 2.96 14.31 16.86
N ARG A 206 2.07 13.31 16.78
CA ARG A 206 0.61 13.50 16.79
C ARG A 206 0.02 13.00 18.11
N PRO A 207 -0.92 13.72 18.72
CA PRO A 207 -1.55 13.29 19.97
C PRO A 207 -2.14 11.88 19.92
N ASP A 208 -2.79 11.53 18.79
CA ASP A 208 -3.46 10.25 18.57
C ASP A 208 -2.60 9.25 17.77
N GLY A 209 -1.37 9.61 17.40
CA GLY A 209 -0.54 8.82 16.51
C GLY A 209 -0.22 7.41 17.03
N ALA A 210 -0.01 7.27 18.33
CA ALA A 210 0.19 5.94 18.95
C ALA A 210 -1.08 5.08 18.85
N ALA A 211 -2.28 5.69 18.99
CA ALA A 211 -3.55 4.99 18.84
C ALA A 211 -3.78 4.57 17.38
N TRP A 212 -3.52 5.43 16.41
CA TRP A 212 -3.63 5.09 14.98
C TRP A 212 -2.67 3.97 14.60
N MET A 213 -1.42 3.99 15.08
CA MET A 213 -0.47 2.91 14.84
C MET A 213 -0.92 1.59 15.48
N ALA A 214 -1.46 1.64 16.71
CA ALA A 214 -2.00 0.44 17.36
C ALA A 214 -3.17 -0.15 16.56
N ARG A 215 -4.07 0.70 16.05
CA ARG A 215 -5.19 0.31 15.19
C ARG A 215 -4.70 -0.27 13.84
N LYS A 216 -3.71 0.36 13.19
CA LYS A 216 -3.06 -0.17 11.99
C LYS A 216 -2.51 -1.57 12.21
N ARG A 217 -1.76 -1.77 13.29
CA ARG A 217 -1.20 -3.10 13.65
C ARG A 217 -2.29 -4.14 13.92
N ALA A 218 -3.37 -3.74 14.59
CA ALA A 218 -4.51 -4.62 14.83
C ALA A 218 -5.20 -5.02 13.51
N GLY A 219 -5.35 -4.08 12.57
CA GLY A 219 -5.87 -4.38 11.24
C GLY A 219 -4.95 -5.31 10.44
N LEU A 220 -3.64 -5.04 10.40
CA LEU A 220 -2.68 -5.91 9.70
C LEU A 220 -2.68 -7.35 10.24
N ALA A 221 -2.91 -7.52 11.55
CA ALA A 221 -2.96 -8.85 12.17
C ALA A 221 -4.16 -9.70 11.73
N THR A 222 -5.16 -9.12 11.07
CA THR A 222 -6.32 -9.87 10.57
C THR A 222 -6.07 -10.56 9.23
N TYR A 223 -5.05 -10.14 8.47
CA TYR A 223 -4.70 -10.76 7.19
C TYR A 223 -3.95 -12.08 7.38
N THR A 224 -4.60 -13.02 8.07
CA THR A 224 -3.98 -14.28 8.47
C THR A 224 -3.53 -15.13 7.29
N SER A 225 -4.24 -15.07 6.15
CA SER A 225 -3.82 -15.73 4.91
C SER A 225 -2.47 -15.25 4.39
N GLN A 226 -2.06 -14.01 4.74
CA GLN A 226 -0.84 -13.40 4.22
C GLN A 226 0.33 -13.49 5.21
N ILE A 227 0.06 -13.45 6.51
CA ILE A 227 1.10 -13.31 7.55
C ILE A 227 1.40 -14.59 8.33
N LEU A 228 0.59 -15.64 8.19
CA LEU A 228 0.80 -16.90 8.90
C LEU A 228 1.40 -17.97 7.99
N VAL A 229 2.06 -18.95 8.62
CA VAL A 229 2.47 -20.19 7.96
C VAL A 229 1.22 -21.08 7.84
N GLU A 230 0.88 -21.48 6.62
CA GLU A 230 -0.27 -22.35 6.36
C GLU A 230 0.15 -23.54 5.49
N ASP A 231 -0.32 -24.72 5.80
CA ASP A 231 -0.06 -25.96 5.05
C ASP A 231 1.43 -26.23 4.73
N GLY A 232 2.32 -25.77 5.64
CA GLY A 232 3.77 -25.89 5.45
C GLY A 232 4.38 -24.86 4.51
N HIS A 233 3.59 -23.95 3.97
CA HIS A 233 4.07 -22.83 3.16
C HIS A 233 4.40 -21.62 4.04
N ARG A 234 5.50 -20.92 3.70
CA ARG A 234 5.88 -19.67 4.37
C ARG A 234 4.84 -18.57 4.13
N PRO A 235 4.75 -17.59 5.04
CA PRO A 235 3.85 -16.45 4.84
C PRO A 235 4.19 -15.70 3.54
N VAL A 236 3.19 -15.16 2.89
CA VAL A 236 3.34 -14.23 1.76
C VAL A 236 4.04 -12.95 2.22
N LEU A 237 3.63 -12.44 3.38
CA LEU A 237 4.19 -11.26 4.04
C LEU A 237 4.83 -11.67 5.39
N PRO A 238 6.12 -12.04 5.40
CA PRO A 238 6.81 -12.40 6.65
C PRO A 238 6.95 -11.18 7.57
N ALA A 239 7.15 -11.43 8.86
CA ALA A 239 7.25 -10.38 9.87
C ALA A 239 8.34 -9.34 9.58
N SER A 240 9.44 -9.75 8.93
CA SER A 240 10.50 -8.84 8.48
C SER A 240 10.01 -7.82 7.44
N PHE A 241 9.14 -8.25 6.53
CA PHE A 241 8.52 -7.36 5.54
C PHE A 241 7.48 -6.44 6.21
N VAL A 242 6.58 -6.97 7.02
CA VAL A 242 5.56 -6.20 7.75
C VAL A 242 6.20 -5.15 8.66
N ALA A 243 7.43 -5.38 9.16
CA ALA A 243 8.16 -4.42 9.99
C ALA A 243 8.41 -3.08 9.29
N HIS A 244 8.50 -3.05 7.95
CA HIS A 244 8.63 -1.80 7.19
C HIS A 244 7.43 -0.86 7.35
N PHE A 245 6.26 -1.38 7.66
CA PHE A 245 4.99 -0.64 7.72
C PHE A 245 4.49 -0.38 9.14
N THR A 246 5.18 -0.91 10.15
CA THR A 246 4.82 -0.73 11.56
C THR A 246 5.76 0.21 12.30
N ARG A 247 6.47 1.08 11.57
CA ARG A 247 7.29 2.19 12.06
C ARG A 247 6.41 3.31 12.62
N SER A 248 7.08 4.31 13.23
CA SER A 248 6.43 5.54 13.69
C SER A 248 6.05 6.51 12.58
N ASP A 249 6.34 6.19 11.32
CA ASP A 249 6.14 7.07 10.18
C ASP A 249 5.52 6.32 9.00
N GLU A 250 4.59 6.96 8.31
CA GLU A 250 4.18 6.58 6.96
C GLU A 250 4.85 7.54 5.97
N VAL A 251 5.29 7.02 4.82
CA VAL A 251 6.09 7.78 3.84
C VAL A 251 5.35 7.87 2.52
N PHE A 252 5.32 9.08 1.97
CA PHE A 252 4.67 9.37 0.72
C PHE A 252 5.59 10.18 -0.20
N LEU A 253 5.46 9.99 -1.52
CA LEU A 253 6.17 10.70 -2.56
C LEU A 253 5.20 11.67 -3.24
N ARG A 254 5.51 12.95 -3.26
CA ARG A 254 4.69 13.94 -3.96
C ARG A 254 4.94 13.86 -5.46
N SER A 255 3.89 13.79 -6.25
CA SER A 255 3.98 13.90 -7.71
C SER A 255 4.02 15.36 -8.15
#